data_ceaa0562de6ec8799e95b6ae590e2d40
#
_entry.id   ceaa0562de6ec8799e95b6ae590e2d40
#
_cell.length_a   1.000
_cell.length_b   1.000
_cell.length_c   1.000
_cell.angle_alpha   90.00
_cell.angle_beta   90.00
_cell.angle_gamma   90.00
#
_symmetry.space_group_name_H-M   'P 1'
#
loop_
_entity.id
_entity.type
_entity.pdbx_description
1 polymer ?
#
loop_
_entity_poly.entity_id
_entity_poly.type
_entity_poly.pdbx_seq_one_letter_code
_entity_poly.pdbx_strand_id
1 'polypeptide(L)'
;MARIEIILLATDASTASRAAEDEAIDLAAGLGARLLVLSVVTGAPSARSSRQLAVEAIVQRARAGGATATGLTWEGDAGESIVEASEAESADLIVVGTHERGTVGRLFLGSVSDHVVRHARCPVMVVRPTRVVAPA
;
A
#
# COMPACT_ATOMS: atom_id res chain seq x y z
N MET A 1 -1.46 11.48 -21.48
CA MET A 1 -1.61 10.96 -20.12
C MET A 1 -1.23 9.48 -20.09
N ALA A 2 -0.35 9.10 -19.19
CA ALA A 2 0.12 7.74 -19.13
C ALA A 2 -1.00 6.80 -18.62
N ARG A 3 -1.08 5.61 -19.20
CA ARG A 3 -2.00 4.58 -18.73
C ARG A 3 -1.47 4.02 -17.39
N ILE A 4 -2.38 3.74 -16.49
CA ILE A 4 -2.04 3.05 -15.25
C ILE A 4 -2.10 1.56 -15.51
N GLU A 5 -0.96 0.93 -15.65
CA GLU A 5 -0.84 -0.50 -15.91
C GLU A 5 -0.31 -1.28 -14.72
N ILE A 6 0.46 -0.61 -13.84
CA ILE A 6 1.05 -1.22 -12.65
C ILE A 6 0.79 -0.31 -11.46
N ILE A 7 0.12 -0.85 -10.46
CA ILE A 7 -0.15 -0.17 -9.19
C ILE A 7 0.66 -0.86 -8.10
N LEU A 8 1.44 -0.09 -7.34
CA LEU A 8 2.16 -0.58 -6.17
C LEU A 8 1.40 -0.17 -4.91
N LEU A 9 0.89 -1.16 -4.20
CA LEU A 9 0.30 -0.97 -2.89
C LEU A 9 1.35 -1.25 -1.83
N ALA A 10 1.63 -0.28 -0.97
CA ALA A 10 2.50 -0.47 0.17
C ALA A 10 1.63 -0.63 1.43
N THR A 11 1.80 -1.74 2.12
CA THR A 11 1.01 -2.05 3.31
C THR A 11 1.87 -2.71 4.39
N ASP A 12 1.56 -2.43 5.65
CA ASP A 12 2.15 -3.14 6.78
C ASP A 12 1.22 -4.25 7.29
N ALA A 13 0.12 -4.48 6.59
CA ALA A 13 -0.90 -5.48 6.92
C ALA A 13 -1.64 -5.21 8.24
N SER A 14 -1.53 -4.00 8.78
CA SER A 14 -2.30 -3.60 9.96
C SER A 14 -3.75 -3.28 9.60
N THR A 15 -4.61 -3.20 10.60
CA THR A 15 -6.00 -2.77 10.41
C THR A 15 -6.09 -1.37 9.82
N ALA A 16 -5.15 -0.48 10.18
CA ALA A 16 -5.11 0.88 9.64
C ALA A 16 -4.85 0.90 8.13
N SER A 17 -4.20 -0.12 7.59
CA SER A 17 -3.89 -0.20 6.16
C SER A 17 -5.03 -0.76 5.31
N ARG A 18 -6.08 -1.27 5.94
CA ARG A 18 -7.16 -1.97 5.21
C ARG A 18 -7.84 -1.09 4.17
N ALA A 19 -8.09 0.18 4.49
CA ALA A 19 -8.72 1.10 3.56
C ALA A 19 -7.88 1.31 2.30
N ALA A 20 -6.57 1.44 2.45
CA ALA A 20 -5.65 1.58 1.32
C ALA A 20 -5.61 0.29 0.49
N GLU A 21 -5.62 -0.87 1.14
CA GLU A 21 -5.66 -2.15 0.46
C GLU A 21 -6.92 -2.29 -0.39
N ASP A 22 -8.07 -1.99 0.18
CA ASP A 22 -9.36 -2.10 -0.52
C ASP A 22 -9.42 -1.15 -1.71
N GLU A 23 -8.94 0.09 -1.55
CA GLU A 23 -8.92 1.06 -2.63
C GLU A 23 -8.00 0.63 -3.78
N ALA A 24 -6.82 0.12 -3.45
CA ALA A 24 -5.87 -0.35 -4.45
C ALA A 24 -6.42 -1.56 -5.23
N ILE A 25 -7.09 -2.48 -4.53
CA ILE A 25 -7.71 -3.64 -5.16
C ILE A 25 -8.81 -3.21 -6.14
N ASP A 26 -9.68 -2.31 -5.69
CA ASP A 26 -10.78 -1.83 -6.53
C ASP A 26 -10.26 -1.09 -7.76
N LEU A 27 -9.25 -0.25 -7.60
CA LEU A 27 -8.63 0.44 -8.72
C LEU A 27 -8.00 -0.52 -9.70
N ALA A 28 -7.22 -1.47 -9.22
CA ALA A 28 -6.54 -2.44 -10.09
C ALA A 28 -7.55 -3.27 -10.88
N ALA A 29 -8.60 -3.74 -10.22
CA ALA A 29 -9.65 -4.50 -10.89
C ALA A 29 -10.40 -3.66 -11.92
N GLY A 30 -10.75 -2.42 -11.56
CA GLY A 30 -11.50 -1.52 -12.44
C GLY A 30 -10.70 -1.05 -13.66
N LEU A 31 -9.40 -0.86 -13.51
CA LEU A 31 -8.53 -0.38 -14.58
C LEU A 31 -7.89 -1.53 -15.39
N GLY A 32 -8.02 -2.77 -14.94
CA GLY A 32 -7.30 -3.88 -15.54
C GLY A 32 -5.79 -3.79 -15.31
N ALA A 33 -5.37 -3.11 -14.23
CA ALA A 33 -3.97 -2.94 -13.89
C ALA A 33 -3.47 -4.11 -13.05
N ARG A 34 -2.16 -4.38 -13.14
CA ARG A 34 -1.52 -5.35 -12.27
C ARG A 34 -1.24 -4.70 -10.92
N LEU A 35 -1.60 -5.39 -9.84
CA LEU A 35 -1.37 -4.94 -8.49
C LEU A 35 -0.15 -5.63 -7.89
N LEU A 36 0.81 -4.84 -7.44
CA LEU A 36 1.94 -5.35 -6.68
C LEU A 36 1.70 -4.99 -5.21
N VAL A 37 1.59 -6.00 -4.36
CA VAL A 37 1.36 -5.82 -2.93
C VAL A 37 2.70 -5.93 -2.23
N LEU A 38 3.24 -4.78 -1.81
CA LEU A 38 4.55 -4.69 -1.16
C LEU A 38 4.40 -4.47 0.33
N SER A 39 5.13 -5.24 1.10
CA SER A 39 5.33 -4.96 2.52
C SER A 39 6.81 -4.91 2.83
N VAL A 40 7.22 -3.88 3.55
CA VAL A 40 8.63 -3.69 3.94
C VAL A 40 8.76 -4.04 5.41
N VAL A 41 9.60 -5.03 5.69
CA VAL A 41 9.86 -5.49 7.06
C VAL A 41 11.06 -4.73 7.61
N THR A 42 10.84 -4.04 8.73
CA THR A 42 11.90 -3.38 9.48
C THR A 42 12.13 -4.17 10.76
N GLY A 43 13.37 -4.44 11.11
CA GLY A 43 13.70 -5.12 12.36
C GLY A 43 13.97 -6.61 12.21
N ALA A 44 13.49 -7.43 13.15
CA ALA A 44 13.88 -8.82 13.28
C ALA A 44 13.50 -9.69 12.07
N PRO A 45 14.42 -10.53 11.57
CA PRO A 45 14.12 -11.44 10.45
C PRO A 45 12.93 -12.37 10.70
N SER A 46 12.63 -12.67 11.95
CA SER A 46 11.49 -13.53 12.33
C SER A 46 10.13 -12.93 11.91
N ALA A 47 10.05 -11.62 11.73
CA ALA A 47 8.82 -10.96 11.30
C ALA A 47 8.52 -11.18 9.81
N ARG A 48 9.51 -11.61 9.03
CA ARG A 48 9.37 -11.75 7.59
C ARG A 48 8.34 -12.82 7.20
N SER A 49 8.38 -13.98 7.84
CA SER A 49 7.48 -15.09 7.52
C SER A 49 6.02 -14.74 7.77
N SER A 50 5.71 -14.13 8.91
CA SER A 50 4.34 -13.71 9.19
C SER A 50 3.87 -12.61 8.25
N ARG A 51 4.76 -11.71 7.87
CA ARG A 51 4.43 -10.65 6.91
C ARG A 51 4.19 -11.22 5.51
N GLN A 52 4.96 -12.21 5.10
CA GLN A 52 4.73 -12.90 3.81
C GLN A 52 3.36 -13.57 3.77
N LEU A 53 2.95 -14.19 4.86
CA LEU A 53 1.61 -14.80 4.95
C LEU A 53 0.52 -13.74 4.86
N ALA A 54 0.71 -12.60 5.52
CA ALA A 54 -0.25 -11.51 5.48
C ALA A 54 -0.35 -10.92 4.06
N VAL A 55 0.77 -10.73 3.38
CA VAL A 55 0.81 -10.26 1.99
C VAL A 55 0.09 -11.25 1.07
N GLU A 56 0.33 -12.54 1.25
CA GLU A 56 -0.33 -13.56 0.44
C GLU A 56 -1.86 -13.52 0.63
N ALA A 57 -2.33 -13.31 1.84
CA ALA A 57 -3.76 -13.18 2.10
C ALA A 57 -4.36 -11.98 1.35
N ILE A 58 -3.64 -10.87 1.29
CA ILE A 58 -4.08 -9.68 0.54
C ILE A 58 -4.10 -9.98 -0.96
N VAL A 59 -3.07 -10.66 -1.46
CA VAL A 59 -3.00 -11.07 -2.88
C VAL A 59 -4.19 -11.95 -3.25
N GLN A 60 -4.53 -12.91 -2.40
CA GLN A 60 -5.68 -13.78 -2.65
C GLN A 60 -7.00 -13.00 -2.64
N ARG A 61 -7.14 -12.06 -1.73
CA ARG A 61 -8.31 -11.18 -1.69
C ARG A 61 -8.41 -10.34 -2.96
N ALA A 62 -7.29 -9.84 -3.45
CA ALA A 62 -7.25 -9.07 -4.69
C ALA A 62 -7.65 -9.92 -5.90
N ARG A 63 -7.13 -11.13 -5.99
CA ARG A 63 -7.47 -12.05 -7.07
C ARG A 63 -8.95 -12.44 -7.03
N ALA A 64 -9.49 -12.67 -5.85
CA ALA A 64 -10.92 -12.95 -5.68
C ALA A 64 -11.78 -11.77 -6.12
N GLY A 65 -11.27 -10.55 -6.00
CA GLY A 65 -11.92 -9.33 -6.46
C GLY A 65 -11.73 -9.02 -7.95
N GLY A 66 -11.05 -9.89 -8.68
CA GLY A 66 -10.86 -9.74 -10.12
C GLY A 66 -9.57 -9.04 -10.54
N ALA A 67 -8.68 -8.75 -9.62
CA ALA A 67 -7.40 -8.11 -9.94
C ALA A 67 -6.31 -9.16 -10.21
N THR A 68 -5.35 -8.82 -11.07
CA THR A 68 -4.11 -9.57 -11.19
C THR A 68 -3.15 -9.04 -10.13
N ALA A 69 -2.71 -9.89 -9.22
CA ALA A 69 -1.92 -9.44 -8.08
C ALA A 69 -0.72 -10.35 -7.79
N THR A 70 0.36 -9.73 -7.35
CA THR A 70 1.61 -10.40 -6.94
C THR A 70 2.09 -9.77 -5.64
N GLY A 71 2.62 -10.59 -4.73
CA GLY A 71 3.15 -10.12 -3.46
C GLY A 71 4.66 -9.93 -3.50
N LEU A 72 5.15 -8.92 -2.80
CA LEU A 72 6.56 -8.62 -2.60
C LEU A 72 6.81 -8.32 -1.13
N THR A 73 7.84 -8.90 -0.58
CA THR A 73 8.28 -8.60 0.79
C THR A 73 9.74 -8.19 0.75
N TRP A 74 9.99 -6.95 1.15
CA TRP A 74 11.35 -6.40 1.20
C TRP A 74 11.76 -6.16 2.64
N GLU A 75 13.05 -6.03 2.86
CA GLU A 75 13.62 -5.64 4.15
C GLU A 75 14.31 -4.30 4.00
N GLY A 76 14.22 -3.45 5.02
CA GLY A 76 14.91 -2.17 5.04
C GLY A 76 14.06 -1.04 5.61
N ASP A 77 14.42 0.18 5.26
CA ASP A 77 13.64 1.36 5.59
C ASP A 77 12.39 1.41 4.72
N ALA A 78 11.23 1.58 5.33
CA ALA A 78 9.96 1.49 4.62
C ALA A 78 9.81 2.55 3.52
N GLY A 79 10.04 3.80 3.85
CA GLY A 79 9.88 4.88 2.87
C GLY A 79 10.81 4.76 1.68
N GLU A 80 12.09 4.54 1.94
CA GLU A 80 13.09 4.38 0.88
C GLU A 80 12.80 3.14 0.03
N SER A 81 12.46 2.03 0.68
CA SER A 81 12.19 0.77 -0.03
C SER A 81 10.98 0.87 -0.94
N ILE A 82 9.93 1.57 -0.50
CA ILE A 82 8.75 1.76 -1.34
C ILE A 82 9.10 2.55 -2.61
N VAL A 83 9.86 3.62 -2.47
CA VAL A 83 10.29 4.41 -3.63
C VAL A 83 11.17 3.58 -4.56
N GLU A 84 12.14 2.85 -4.01
CA GLU A 84 13.00 1.97 -4.81
C GLU A 84 12.20 0.89 -5.55
N ALA A 85 11.26 0.25 -4.85
CA ALA A 85 10.42 -0.79 -5.47
C ALA A 85 9.56 -0.22 -6.59
N SER A 86 9.02 0.99 -6.41
CA SER A 86 8.21 1.63 -7.45
C SER A 86 9.02 1.88 -8.72
N GLU A 87 10.27 2.24 -8.58
CA GLU A 87 11.15 2.46 -9.72
C GLU A 87 11.58 1.14 -10.35
N ALA A 88 11.96 0.17 -9.53
CA ALA A 88 12.39 -1.15 -10.01
C ALA A 88 11.27 -1.87 -10.78
N GLU A 89 10.03 -1.73 -10.35
CA GLU A 89 8.88 -2.39 -10.96
C GLU A 89 8.16 -1.51 -11.99
N SER A 90 8.63 -0.30 -12.22
CA SER A 90 8.02 0.66 -13.14
C SER A 90 6.55 0.93 -12.80
N ALA A 91 6.27 1.16 -11.53
CA ALA A 91 4.91 1.44 -11.08
C ALA A 91 4.42 2.77 -11.64
N ASP A 92 3.16 2.78 -12.05
CA ASP A 92 2.51 3.98 -12.58
C ASP A 92 1.76 4.74 -11.49
N LEU A 93 1.48 4.09 -10.38
CA LEU A 93 0.78 4.66 -9.23
C LEU A 93 1.23 3.92 -7.97
N ILE A 94 1.48 4.68 -6.90
CA ILE A 94 1.70 4.11 -5.58
C ILE A 94 0.49 4.42 -4.73
N VAL A 95 -0.02 3.41 -4.01
CA VAL A 95 -1.10 3.58 -3.03
C VAL A 95 -0.54 3.30 -1.64
N VAL A 96 -0.68 4.25 -0.73
CA VAL A 96 -0.25 4.13 0.68
C VAL A 96 -1.35 4.60 1.59
N GLY A 97 -1.39 4.06 2.80
CA GLY A 97 -2.30 4.52 3.83
C GLY A 97 -1.66 5.60 4.70
N THR A 98 -2.49 6.36 5.39
CA THR A 98 -2.03 7.25 6.43
C THR A 98 -2.05 6.52 7.76
N HIS A 99 -1.01 6.73 8.58
CA HIS A 99 -1.05 6.28 9.97
C HIS A 99 -1.68 7.40 10.81
N GLU A 100 -2.95 7.24 11.13
CA GLU A 100 -3.58 8.13 12.11
C GLU A 100 -3.52 7.49 13.48
N ARG A 101 -2.70 8.04 14.36
CA ARG A 101 -2.79 7.75 15.78
C ARG A 101 -3.37 8.96 16.48
N GLY A 102 -4.63 8.85 16.87
CA GLY A 102 -5.25 9.62 17.93
C GLY A 102 -5.09 11.14 17.92
N THR A 103 -4.87 11.76 16.80
CA THR A 103 -4.79 13.20 16.74
C THR A 103 -6.08 13.79 16.21
N VAL A 104 -6.65 14.56 17.05
CA VAL A 104 -7.88 15.27 16.83
C VAL A 104 -7.74 16.22 15.66
N GLY A 105 -8.44 15.93 14.59
CA GLY A 105 -8.76 16.92 13.56
C GLY A 105 -7.67 17.34 12.59
N ARG A 106 -6.49 16.74 12.60
CA ARG A 106 -5.44 17.08 11.64
C ARG A 106 -5.05 15.91 10.78
N LEU A 107 -4.90 16.20 9.49
CA LEU A 107 -4.28 15.30 8.55
C LEU A 107 -2.80 15.16 8.83
N PHE A 108 -2.43 14.04 9.41
CA PHE A 108 -1.03 13.66 9.44
C PHE A 108 -0.78 12.61 8.39
N LEU A 109 0.07 12.95 7.43
CA LEU A 109 0.75 11.92 6.69
C LEU A 109 1.72 11.27 7.68
N GLY A 110 1.70 9.97 7.81
CA GLY A 110 2.71 9.25 8.59
C GLY A 110 4.09 9.49 7.97
N SER A 111 5.16 9.20 8.71
CA SER A 111 6.53 9.39 8.22
C SER A 111 6.79 8.65 6.91
N VAL A 112 6.26 7.45 6.75
CA VAL A 112 6.43 6.64 5.54
C VAL A 112 5.70 7.27 4.36
N SER A 113 4.43 7.60 4.51
CA SER A 113 3.64 8.20 3.42
C SER A 113 4.18 9.57 3.03
N ASP A 114 4.63 10.37 4.00
CA ASP A 114 5.25 11.66 3.71
C ASP A 114 6.53 11.49 2.88
N HIS A 115 7.38 10.54 3.25
CA HIS A 115 8.60 10.25 2.48
C HIS A 115 8.27 9.84 1.05
N VAL A 116 7.31 8.96 0.87
CA VAL A 116 6.90 8.48 -0.45
C VAL A 116 6.35 9.63 -1.30
N VAL A 117 5.49 10.47 -0.74
CA VAL A 117 4.92 11.62 -1.45
C VAL A 117 6.02 12.58 -1.92
N ARG A 118 7.05 12.78 -1.10
CA ARG A 118 8.13 13.71 -1.43
C ARG A 118 9.13 13.16 -2.46
N HIS A 119 9.31 11.86 -2.52
CA HIS A 119 10.40 11.26 -3.30
C HIS A 119 9.97 10.39 -4.46
N ALA A 120 8.71 9.99 -4.54
CA ALA A 120 8.23 9.15 -5.63
C ALA A 120 8.26 9.91 -6.96
N ARG A 121 8.55 9.17 -8.04
CA ARG A 121 8.56 9.71 -9.40
C ARG A 121 7.26 9.49 -10.15
N CYS A 122 6.34 8.74 -9.57
CA CYS A 122 5.01 8.54 -10.12
C CYS A 122 3.96 9.11 -9.17
N PRO A 123 2.71 9.24 -9.61
CA PRO A 123 1.63 9.69 -8.73
C PRO A 123 1.50 8.81 -7.50
N VAL A 124 1.13 9.43 -6.39
CA VAL A 124 0.92 8.74 -5.11
C VAL A 124 -0.49 9.04 -4.62
N MET A 125 -1.23 7.99 -4.36
CA MET A 125 -2.54 8.10 -3.74
C MET A 125 -2.40 7.77 -2.26
N VAL A 126 -2.78 8.71 -1.41
CA VAL A 126 -2.75 8.53 0.04
C VAL A 126 -4.18 8.30 0.51
N VAL A 127 -4.43 7.14 1.11
CA VAL A 127 -5.77 6.72 1.52
C VAL A 127 -5.89 6.82 3.02
N ARG A 128 -6.93 7.51 3.48
CA ARG A 128 -7.23 7.65 4.90
C ARG A 128 -7.97 6.41 5.40
N PRO A 129 -7.76 6.02 6.67
CA PRO A 129 -8.58 4.96 7.26
C PRO A 129 -10.06 5.29 7.14
N THR A 130 -10.87 4.27 6.96
CA THR A 130 -12.30 4.44 6.84
C THR A 130 -12.85 4.99 8.15
N ARG A 131 -13.59 6.11 8.08
CA ARG A 131 -14.30 6.62 9.25
C ARG A 131 -15.43 5.68 9.60
N VAL A 132 -15.45 5.25 10.86
CA VAL A 132 -16.66 4.67 11.42
C VAL A 132 -17.59 5.85 11.70
N VAL A 133 -18.57 6.04 10.84
CA VAL A 133 -19.63 7.02 11.10
C VAL A 133 -20.56 6.36 12.09
N ALA A 134 -20.66 6.93 13.29
CA ALA A 134 -21.66 6.46 14.24
C ALA A 134 -23.04 6.64 13.61
N PRO A 135 -23.90 5.63 13.67
CA PRO A 135 -25.26 5.78 13.17
C PRO A 135 -25.95 6.93 13.91
N ALA A 136 -26.58 7.78 13.15
CA ALA A 136 -27.35 8.90 13.68
C ALA A 136 -28.49 8.41 14.59
#